data_4e96a5cf9c812ca08e6100d93773680c
#
_entry.id   4e96a5cf9c812ca08e6100d93773680c
#
_cell.length_a   1.000
_cell.length_b   1.000
_cell.length_c   1.000
_cell.angle_alpha   90.00
_cell.angle_beta   90.00
_cell.angle_gamma   90.00
#
_symmetry.space_group_name_H-M   'P 1'
#
loop_
_entity.id
_entity.type
_entity.pdbx_description
1 polymer ?
#
loop_
_entity_poly.entity_id
_entity_poly.type
_entity_poly.pdbx_seq_one_letter_code
_entity_poly.pdbx_strand_id
1 'polypeptide(L)' 'MSTFEMAKKYYPTLWNIERIKNLVRKGKLTPEQYKEITGEDYDE' A
#
# COMPACT_ATOMS: atom_id res chain seq x y z
N MET A 1 6.49 -1.62 13.85
CA MET A 1 5.66 -0.88 12.89
C MET A 1 4.80 -1.84 12.10
N SER A 2 3.59 -1.44 11.84
CA SER A 2 2.72 -2.26 11.00
C SER A 2 3.09 -2.08 9.53
N THR A 3 2.66 -3.01 8.71
CA THR A 3 2.88 -2.91 7.27
C THR A 3 2.29 -1.62 6.72
N PHE A 4 1.13 -1.23 7.24
CA PHE A 4 0.47 0.00 6.81
C PHE A 4 1.34 1.22 7.10
N GLU A 5 1.91 1.28 8.29
CA GLU A 5 2.75 2.41 8.66
C GLU A 5 4.03 2.46 7.82
N MET A 6 4.62 1.30 7.57
CA MET A 6 5.80 1.24 6.72
C MET A 6 5.49 1.68 5.30
N ALA A 7 4.34 1.24 4.78
CA ALA A 7 3.96 1.62 3.43
C ALA A 7 3.74 3.12 3.32
N LYS A 8 3.11 3.73 4.32
CA LYS A 8 2.91 5.18 4.31
C LYS A 8 4.23 5.93 4.36
N LYS A 9 5.19 5.37 5.06
CA LYS A 9 6.49 6.03 5.22
C LYS A 9 7.34 5.91 3.96
N TYR A 10 7.29 4.77 3.30
CA TYR A 10 8.22 4.48 2.21
C TYR A 10 7.65 4.77 0.82
N TYR A 11 6.34 4.75 0.67
CA TYR A 11 5.74 5.07 -0.61
C TYR A 11 5.64 6.60 -0.76
N PRO A 12 5.90 7.15 -1.91
CA PRO A 12 6.37 6.50 -3.15
C PRO A 12 7.89 6.50 -3.30
N THR A 13 8.60 6.91 -2.28
CA THR A 13 10.03 7.16 -2.39
C THR A 13 10.84 5.88 -2.54
N LEU A 14 10.75 4.99 -1.56
CA LEU A 14 11.47 3.73 -1.58
C LEU A 14 10.64 2.60 -2.16
N TRP A 15 9.33 2.68 -2.02
CA TRP A 15 8.41 1.65 -2.51
C TRP A 15 7.58 2.22 -3.64
N ASN A 16 7.39 1.44 -4.71
CA ASN A 16 6.54 1.87 -5.81
C ASN A 16 5.14 1.30 -5.62
N ILE A 17 4.23 1.72 -6.51
CA ILE A 17 2.82 1.35 -6.38
C ILE A 17 2.62 -0.16 -6.55
N GLU A 18 3.46 -0.80 -7.36
CA GLU A 18 3.37 -2.25 -7.55
C GLU A 18 3.58 -2.98 -6.23
N ARG A 19 4.51 -2.50 -5.42
CA ARG A 19 4.76 -3.11 -4.14
C ARG A 19 3.55 -2.98 -3.22
N ILE A 20 2.91 -1.80 -3.24
CA ILE A 20 1.71 -1.60 -2.41
C ILE A 20 0.59 -2.51 -2.88
N LYS A 21 0.40 -2.65 -4.19
CA LYS A 21 -0.62 -3.56 -4.72
C LYS A 21 -0.35 -5.00 -4.29
N ASN A 22 0.89 -5.42 -4.31
CA ASN A 22 1.24 -6.77 -3.88
C ASN A 22 0.92 -7.00 -2.42
N LEU A 23 1.11 -6.00 -1.58
CA LEU A 23 0.79 -6.12 -0.17
C LEU A 23 -0.71 -6.32 0.04
N VAL A 24 -1.54 -5.65 -0.76
CA VAL A 24 -2.98 -5.87 -0.69
C VAL A 24 -3.31 -7.28 -1.14
N ARG A 25 -2.68 -7.73 -2.22
CA ARG A 25 -2.91 -9.07 -2.76
C ARG A 25 -2.59 -10.16 -1.75
N LYS A 26 -1.54 -9.94 -0.98
CA LYS A 26 -1.09 -10.92 0.01
C LYS A 26 -1.86 -10.83 1.33
N GLY A 27 -2.78 -9.89 1.43
CA GLY A 27 -3.57 -9.74 2.65
C GLY A 27 -2.87 -8.95 3.74
N LYS A 28 -1.78 -8.30 3.43
CA LYS A 28 -1.05 -7.49 4.41
C LYS A 28 -1.60 -6.08 4.52
N LEU A 29 -2.30 -5.63 3.50
CA LEU A 29 -3.01 -4.36 3.49
C LEU A 29 -4.42 -4.58 2.99
N THR A 30 -5.33 -3.68 3.38
CA THR A 30 -6.69 -3.70 2.83
C THR A 30 -6.77 -2.72 1.67
N PRO A 31 -7.78 -2.87 0.79
CA PRO A 31 -7.99 -1.88 -0.28
C PRO A 31 -8.18 -0.47 0.26
N GLU A 32 -8.79 -0.33 1.43
CA GLU A 32 -8.95 0.97 2.04
C GLU A 32 -7.63 1.57 2.44
N GLN A 33 -6.74 0.75 3.00
CA GLN A 33 -5.41 1.21 3.34
C GLN A 33 -4.60 1.58 2.10
N TYR A 34 -4.78 0.81 1.03
CA TYR A 34 -4.13 1.14 -0.23
C TYR A 34 -4.53 2.54 -0.71
N LYS A 35 -5.82 2.83 -0.67
CA LYS A 35 -6.30 4.13 -1.08
C LYS A 35 -5.73 5.24 -0.20
N GLU A 36 -5.64 4.99 1.09
CA GLU A 36 -5.11 5.98 2.02
C GLU A 36 -3.63 6.26 1.76
N ILE A 37 -2.89 5.23 1.35
CA ILE A 37 -1.48 5.38 1.06
C ILE A 37 -1.23 6.05 -0.28
N THR A 38 -1.93 5.60 -1.31
CA THR A 38 -1.67 6.02 -2.68
C THR A 38 -2.59 7.13 -3.18
N GLY A 39 -3.73 7.30 -2.55
CA GLY A 39 -4.73 8.26 -3.00
C GLY A 39 -5.60 7.74 -4.14
N GLU A 40 -5.45 6.48 -4.52
CA GLU A 40 -6.21 5.86 -5.60
C GLU A 40 -6.92 4.63 -5.11
N ASP A 41 -8.07 4.32 -5.71
CA ASP A 41 -8.79 3.10 -5.39
C ASP A 41 -7.97 1.89 -5.82
N TYR A 42 -8.04 0.83 -5.01
CA TYR A 42 -7.38 -0.42 -5.38
C TYR A 42 -8.21 -1.09 -6.46
N ASP A 43 -7.58 -1.34 -7.59
CA ASP A 43 -8.22 -1.98 -8.74
C ASP A 43 -7.29 -3.07 -9.23
N GLU A 44 -7.68 -4.28 -8.92
CA GLU A 44 -6.85 -5.43 -9.26
C GLU A 44 -6.88 -5.78 -10.73
#